data_89197bb8d0a0d02b1d049ec003e02032
#
_entry.id   89197bb8d0a0d02b1d049ec003e02032
#
_cell.length_a   1.000
_cell.length_b   1.000
_cell.length_c   1.000
_cell.angle_alpha   90.00
_cell.angle_beta   90.00
_cell.angle_gamma   90.00
#
_symmetry.space_group_name_H-M   'P 1'
#
loop_
_entity.id
_entity.type
_entity.pdbx_description
1 polymer ?
#
loop_
_entity_poly.entity_id
_entity_poly.type
_entity_poly.pdbx_seq_one_letter_code
_entity_poly.pdbx_strand_id
1 'polypeptide(L)'
;ALRDERFPFDQRAAQLHIDSLAELPALAACGGKRIRAAFFDVDGTLITVGGHRMPPSVAPALQALQRSGVQVFLCTGRHALEIEEENMLPGITVDGAVYMNGQLCELQGQIVRETPIPAGDLSALKQFLQKKNCSCIFLEKDRMYANCVNSRMEVEQAKIGTAVPAVRDISDLENRRIYQVIPFVNEEEEEELLRQMPHCRTKRWGDAVVDLMSRSGGKENGIRALCAAIGITTEETIAFGDADNDLEMLQLAGIGVLSLIHI
;
A
#
# COMPACT_ATOMS: atom_id res chain seq x y z
N ALA A 1 -7.22 9.49 -24.82
CA ALA A 1 -7.32 8.63 -23.65
C ALA A 1 -8.72 8.04 -23.60
N LEU A 2 -8.85 6.72 -23.65
CA LEU A 2 -10.14 6.04 -23.45
C LEU A 2 -10.41 6.15 -21.94
N ARG A 3 -11.54 6.78 -21.58
CA ARG A 3 -12.01 6.84 -20.20
C ARG A 3 -12.60 5.46 -19.85
N ASP A 4 -12.02 4.78 -18.89
CA ASP A 4 -12.56 3.54 -18.37
C ASP A 4 -13.62 3.84 -17.29
N GLU A 5 -14.90 3.59 -17.59
CA GLU A 5 -16.02 3.88 -16.69
C GLU A 5 -16.06 3.00 -15.42
N ARG A 6 -15.25 1.94 -15.38
CA ARG A 6 -15.10 1.07 -14.19
C ARG A 6 -14.34 1.75 -13.06
N PHE A 7 -13.59 2.83 -13.36
CA PHE A 7 -12.83 3.60 -12.39
C PHE A 7 -13.48 4.96 -12.18
N PRO A 8 -14.12 5.20 -11.02
CA PRO A 8 -14.87 6.44 -10.75
C PRO A 8 -13.99 7.67 -10.52
N PHE A 9 -12.67 7.51 -10.38
CA PHE A 9 -11.75 8.61 -10.12
C PHE A 9 -11.29 9.33 -11.40
N ASP A 10 -10.70 10.50 -11.21
CA ASP A 10 -10.23 11.34 -12.32
C ASP A 10 -8.94 10.80 -12.95
N GLN A 11 -9.09 9.99 -13.99
CA GLN A 11 -7.98 9.38 -14.74
C GLN A 11 -7.06 10.39 -15.45
N ARG A 12 -7.42 11.68 -15.48
CA ARG A 12 -6.58 12.75 -16.04
C ARG A 12 -5.33 13.03 -15.18
N ALA A 13 -5.26 12.48 -13.97
CA ALA A 13 -4.07 12.55 -13.14
C ALA A 13 -2.88 11.76 -13.71
N ALA A 14 -3.14 10.69 -14.46
CA ALA A 14 -2.08 9.94 -15.14
C ALA A 14 -1.59 10.67 -16.38
N GLN A 15 -0.27 10.82 -16.49
CA GLN A 15 0.37 11.51 -17.62
C GLN A 15 0.55 10.61 -18.84
N LEU A 16 0.69 9.29 -18.61
CA LEU A 16 0.89 8.27 -19.64
C LEU A 16 0.05 7.01 -19.35
N HIS A 17 -0.29 6.30 -20.42
CA HIS A 17 -0.84 4.95 -20.37
C HIS A 17 0.13 4.05 -21.10
N ILE A 18 0.40 2.85 -20.56
CA ILE A 18 1.20 1.82 -21.22
C ILE A 18 0.38 0.54 -21.31
N ASP A 19 0.55 -0.18 -22.42
CA ASP A 19 -0.12 -1.45 -22.64
C ASP A 19 0.71 -2.64 -22.13
N SER A 20 1.99 -2.41 -21.82
CA SER A 20 2.90 -3.43 -21.34
C SER A 20 4.05 -2.85 -20.53
N LEU A 21 4.41 -3.52 -19.44
CA LEU A 21 5.62 -3.20 -18.65
C LEU A 21 6.92 -3.35 -19.47
N ALA A 22 6.90 -4.04 -20.62
CA ALA A 22 8.04 -4.09 -21.54
C ALA A 22 8.43 -2.71 -22.13
N GLU A 23 7.53 -1.71 -22.05
CA GLU A 23 7.79 -0.34 -22.50
C GLU A 23 8.58 0.50 -21.51
N LEU A 24 8.75 0.04 -20.25
CA LEU A 24 9.40 0.77 -19.17
C LEU A 24 10.81 1.31 -19.52
N PRO A 25 11.72 0.54 -20.15
CA PRO A 25 13.05 1.05 -20.49
C PRO A 25 13.00 2.24 -21.46
N ALA A 26 12.04 2.23 -22.40
CA ALA A 26 11.85 3.33 -23.34
C ALA A 26 11.27 4.56 -22.65
N LEU A 27 10.33 4.39 -21.70
CA LEU A 27 9.75 5.48 -20.92
C LEU A 27 10.77 6.17 -20.03
N ALA A 28 11.66 5.41 -19.38
CA ALA A 28 12.74 5.98 -18.56
C ALA A 28 13.70 6.85 -19.37
N ALA A 29 13.78 6.66 -20.69
CA ALA A 29 14.58 7.45 -21.62
C ALA A 29 13.80 8.61 -22.30
N CYS A 30 12.46 8.66 -22.15
CA CYS A 30 11.62 9.66 -22.82
C CYS A 30 11.59 11.01 -22.08
N GLY A 31 11.52 12.10 -22.83
CA GLY A 31 11.16 13.43 -22.32
C GLY A 31 12.30 14.28 -21.77
N GLY A 32 13.57 13.91 -21.96
CA GLY A 32 14.72 14.73 -21.53
C GLY A 32 14.93 14.77 -20.00
N LYS A 33 14.07 14.16 -19.21
CA LYS A 33 14.24 13.97 -17.76
C LYS A 33 14.91 12.60 -17.52
N ARG A 34 15.96 12.59 -16.70
CA ARG A 34 16.61 11.32 -16.31
C ARG A 34 15.84 10.70 -15.16
N ILE A 35 15.05 9.67 -15.44
CA ILE A 35 14.40 8.87 -14.40
C ILE A 35 15.47 8.04 -13.66
N ARG A 36 15.46 8.14 -12.32
CA ARG A 36 16.41 7.48 -11.41
C ARG A 36 15.74 6.48 -10.49
N ALA A 37 14.43 6.61 -10.24
CA ALA A 37 13.66 5.69 -9.42
C ALA A 37 12.28 5.43 -10.02
N ALA A 38 11.81 4.19 -9.88
CA ALA A 38 10.49 3.74 -10.29
C ALA A 38 9.75 3.14 -9.10
N PHE A 39 8.52 3.58 -8.88
CA PHE A 39 7.65 3.15 -7.79
C PHE A 39 6.46 2.39 -8.36
N PHE A 40 6.21 1.20 -7.84
CA PHE A 40 5.17 0.31 -8.33
C PHE A 40 4.18 -0.03 -7.21
N ASP A 41 2.89 0.21 -7.46
CA ASP A 41 1.88 -0.49 -6.69
C ASP A 41 1.94 -1.99 -7.01
N VAL A 42 1.35 -2.82 -6.14
CA VAL A 42 1.39 -4.29 -6.26
C VAL A 42 0.10 -4.80 -6.87
N ASP A 43 -1.03 -4.58 -6.20
CA ASP A 43 -2.32 -5.14 -6.56
C ASP A 43 -2.95 -4.39 -7.75
N GLY A 44 -3.18 -5.07 -8.88
CA GLY A 44 -3.67 -4.42 -10.11
C GLY A 44 -2.56 -3.75 -10.94
N THR A 45 -1.32 -3.71 -10.43
CA THR A 45 -0.18 -3.12 -11.15
C THR A 45 0.90 -4.16 -11.46
N LEU A 46 1.49 -4.82 -10.46
CA LEU A 46 2.47 -5.90 -10.67
C LEU A 46 1.82 -7.28 -10.67
N ILE A 47 0.70 -7.44 -9.99
CA ILE A 47 -0.09 -8.68 -9.95
C ILE A 47 -1.52 -8.42 -10.41
N THR A 48 -2.15 -9.45 -10.96
CA THR A 48 -3.53 -9.35 -11.45
C THR A 48 -4.53 -9.32 -10.29
N VAL A 49 -5.58 -8.50 -10.42
CA VAL A 49 -6.70 -8.47 -9.47
C VAL A 49 -7.41 -9.83 -9.46
N GLY A 50 -7.71 -10.35 -8.26
CA GLY A 50 -8.45 -11.60 -8.06
C GLY A 50 -7.69 -12.90 -8.34
N GLY A 51 -6.52 -12.83 -8.98
CA GLY A 51 -5.69 -14.01 -9.26
C GLY A 51 -4.40 -14.06 -8.44
N HIS A 52 -4.02 -12.96 -7.81
CA HIS A 52 -2.76 -12.75 -7.08
C HIS A 52 -1.54 -13.33 -7.82
N ARG A 53 -1.56 -13.25 -9.15
CA ARG A 53 -0.50 -13.82 -10.00
C ARG A 53 0.24 -12.72 -10.73
N MET A 54 1.56 -12.77 -10.60
CA MET A 54 2.46 -11.91 -11.36
C MET A 54 2.55 -12.40 -12.82
N PRO A 55 2.25 -11.55 -13.82
CA PRO A 55 2.49 -11.90 -15.22
C PRO A 55 3.97 -12.21 -15.49
N PRO A 56 4.29 -13.20 -16.36
CA PRO A 56 5.68 -13.59 -16.64
C PRO A 56 6.56 -12.46 -17.20
N SER A 57 5.96 -11.42 -17.77
CA SER A 57 6.68 -10.26 -18.31
C SER A 57 7.20 -9.29 -17.24
N VAL A 58 6.65 -9.32 -16.02
CA VAL A 58 6.95 -8.34 -14.96
C VAL A 58 8.40 -8.44 -14.50
N ALA A 59 8.87 -9.61 -14.05
CA ALA A 59 10.21 -9.76 -13.53
C ALA A 59 11.32 -9.39 -14.56
N PRO A 60 11.27 -9.85 -15.83
CA PRO A 60 12.21 -9.40 -16.84
C PRO A 60 12.21 -7.89 -17.09
N ALA A 61 11.04 -7.25 -17.06
CA ALA A 61 10.90 -5.80 -17.28
C ALA A 61 11.53 -5.00 -16.12
N LEU A 62 11.25 -5.35 -14.86
CA LEU A 62 11.85 -4.69 -13.70
C LEU A 62 13.37 -4.89 -13.66
N GLN A 63 13.85 -6.09 -13.96
CA GLN A 63 15.29 -6.36 -14.07
C GLN A 63 15.95 -5.55 -15.19
N ALA A 64 15.28 -5.36 -16.34
CA ALA A 64 15.78 -4.51 -17.42
C ALA A 64 15.87 -3.05 -16.98
N LEU A 65 14.88 -2.56 -16.24
CA LEU A 65 14.87 -1.22 -15.67
C LEU A 65 16.03 -1.01 -14.68
N GLN A 66 16.27 -1.96 -13.78
CA GLN A 66 17.42 -1.93 -12.85
C GLN A 66 18.76 -1.95 -13.59
N ARG A 67 18.89 -2.76 -14.64
CA ARG A 67 20.12 -2.77 -15.47
C ARG A 67 20.37 -1.44 -16.19
N SER A 68 19.34 -0.62 -16.42
CA SER A 68 19.49 0.74 -16.95
C SER A 68 19.91 1.77 -15.90
N GLY A 69 20.08 1.35 -14.64
CA GLY A 69 20.47 2.20 -13.51
C GLY A 69 19.33 2.91 -12.80
N VAL A 70 18.08 2.46 -13.02
CA VAL A 70 16.89 2.94 -12.30
C VAL A 70 16.65 2.07 -11.08
N GLN A 71 16.53 2.68 -9.91
CA GLN A 71 16.16 1.97 -8.68
C GLN A 71 14.67 1.61 -8.69
N VAL A 72 14.32 0.43 -8.18
CA VAL A 72 12.96 -0.10 -8.20
C VAL A 72 12.42 -0.22 -6.78
N PHE A 73 11.26 0.36 -6.55
CA PHE A 73 10.60 0.41 -5.25
C PHE A 73 9.16 -0.13 -5.33
N LEU A 74 8.72 -0.83 -4.31
CA LEU A 74 7.29 -1.09 -4.10
C LEU A 74 6.63 0.10 -3.40
N CYS A 75 5.32 0.29 -3.69
CA CYS A 75 4.53 1.33 -3.04
C CYS A 75 3.10 0.82 -2.84
N THR A 76 2.84 0.09 -1.75
CA THR A 76 1.68 -0.78 -1.57
C THR A 76 0.92 -0.53 -0.27
N GLY A 77 -0.36 -0.92 -0.25
CA GLY A 77 -1.14 -1.03 0.97
C GLY A 77 -0.81 -2.27 1.82
N ARG A 78 -0.16 -3.26 1.22
CA ARG A 78 0.16 -4.52 1.88
C ARG A 78 1.26 -4.40 2.93
N HIS A 79 1.25 -5.36 3.85
CA HIS A 79 2.36 -5.62 4.76
C HIS A 79 3.47 -6.42 4.06
N ALA A 80 4.74 -6.23 4.47
CA ALA A 80 5.87 -6.96 3.91
C ALA A 80 5.70 -8.50 4.03
N LEU A 81 5.22 -8.97 5.19
CA LEU A 81 4.98 -10.39 5.42
C LEU A 81 4.00 -11.02 4.45
N GLU A 82 2.94 -10.31 4.05
CA GLU A 82 1.98 -10.83 3.06
C GLU A 82 2.65 -11.07 1.72
N ILE A 83 3.51 -10.15 1.28
CA ILE A 83 4.24 -10.26 0.02
C ILE A 83 5.22 -11.44 0.06
N GLU A 84 5.91 -11.63 1.20
CA GLU A 84 6.91 -12.69 1.39
C GLU A 84 6.27 -14.07 1.57
N GLU A 85 5.30 -14.22 2.48
CA GLU A 85 4.66 -15.50 2.82
C GLU A 85 3.86 -16.06 1.65
N GLU A 86 3.18 -15.21 0.90
CA GLU A 86 2.43 -15.61 -0.29
C GLU A 86 3.31 -15.70 -1.56
N ASN A 87 4.60 -15.37 -1.47
CA ASN A 87 5.53 -15.33 -2.60
C ASN A 87 4.94 -14.59 -3.81
N MET A 88 4.37 -13.39 -3.55
CA MET A 88 3.59 -12.65 -4.54
C MET A 88 4.43 -12.15 -5.72
N LEU A 89 5.70 -11.86 -5.48
CA LEU A 89 6.63 -11.26 -6.45
C LEU A 89 7.87 -12.16 -6.68
N PRO A 90 7.69 -13.38 -7.19
CA PRO A 90 8.79 -14.33 -7.35
C PRO A 90 9.87 -13.80 -8.33
N GLY A 91 11.14 -13.86 -7.91
CA GLY A 91 12.27 -13.44 -8.73
C GLY A 91 12.46 -11.93 -8.87
N ILE A 92 11.70 -11.13 -8.12
CA ILE A 92 11.88 -9.68 -8.04
C ILE A 92 12.70 -9.34 -6.79
N THR A 93 13.75 -8.53 -6.97
CA THR A 93 14.48 -7.86 -5.90
C THR A 93 14.24 -6.36 -6.04
N VAL A 94 13.88 -5.68 -4.96
CA VAL A 94 13.64 -4.23 -4.94
C VAL A 94 14.68 -3.51 -4.09
N ASP A 95 14.93 -2.25 -4.40
CA ASP A 95 15.88 -1.41 -3.65
C ASP A 95 15.29 -0.93 -2.32
N GLY A 96 13.96 -0.93 -2.21
CA GLY A 96 13.23 -0.55 -1.00
C GLY A 96 11.73 -0.60 -1.23
N ALA A 97 10.96 -0.21 -0.21
CA ALA A 97 9.51 -0.23 -0.29
C ALA A 97 8.83 0.80 0.61
N VAL A 98 7.64 1.17 0.20
CA VAL A 98 6.62 1.91 0.94
C VAL A 98 5.49 0.93 1.24
N TYR A 99 5.38 0.49 2.47
CA TYR A 99 4.39 -0.49 2.94
C TYR A 99 3.24 0.19 3.67
N MET A 100 2.10 -0.53 3.77
CA MET A 100 0.92 -0.12 4.56
C MET A 100 0.49 1.32 4.23
N ASN A 101 0.36 1.62 2.92
CA ASN A 101 0.00 2.96 2.43
C ASN A 101 0.90 4.10 2.98
N GLY A 102 2.20 3.85 3.09
CA GLY A 102 3.18 4.85 3.53
C GLY A 102 3.37 4.97 5.03
N GLN A 103 2.88 4.00 5.80
CA GLN A 103 3.08 4.00 7.25
C GLN A 103 4.47 3.49 7.63
N LEU A 104 5.08 2.66 6.79
CA LEU A 104 6.45 2.16 6.96
C LEU A 104 7.20 2.22 5.63
N CYS A 105 8.36 2.85 5.61
CA CYS A 105 9.19 2.98 4.41
C CYS A 105 10.59 2.48 4.68
N GLU A 106 11.08 1.58 3.82
CA GLU A 106 12.37 0.93 3.97
C GLU A 106 13.24 1.11 2.72
N LEU A 107 14.51 1.36 2.93
CA LEU A 107 15.57 1.38 1.91
C LEU A 107 16.60 0.32 2.29
N GLN A 108 16.79 -0.71 1.46
CA GLN A 108 17.73 -1.80 1.71
C GLN A 108 17.59 -2.42 3.12
N GLY A 109 16.34 -2.61 3.58
CA GLY A 109 16.02 -3.17 4.89
C GLY A 109 16.17 -2.20 6.08
N GLN A 110 16.57 -0.94 5.83
CA GLN A 110 16.64 0.09 6.87
C GLN A 110 15.39 1.00 6.81
N ILE A 111 14.79 1.25 7.97
CA ILE A 111 13.65 2.18 8.06
C ILE A 111 14.15 3.60 7.78
N VAL A 112 13.59 4.25 6.76
CA VAL A 112 13.85 5.67 6.43
C VAL A 112 12.72 6.59 6.89
N ARG A 113 11.51 6.04 7.02
CA ARG A 113 10.34 6.76 7.53
C ARG A 113 9.36 5.78 8.18
N GLU A 114 8.75 6.21 9.27
CA GLU A 114 7.64 5.49 9.89
C GLU A 114 6.62 6.46 10.50
N THR A 115 5.35 6.08 10.45
CA THR A 115 4.23 6.84 10.98
C THR A 115 3.26 5.93 11.72
N PRO A 116 3.64 5.40 12.89
CA PRO A 116 2.76 4.55 13.67
C PRO A 116 1.52 5.35 14.14
N ILE A 117 0.45 4.64 14.39
CA ILE A 117 -0.76 5.21 15.00
C ILE A 117 -0.40 5.75 16.40
N PRO A 118 -0.79 6.99 16.74
CA PRO A 118 -0.48 7.59 18.04
C PRO A 118 -1.04 6.79 19.22
N ALA A 119 -0.30 6.70 20.31
CA ALA A 119 -0.70 5.95 21.51
C ALA A 119 -2.07 6.37 22.07
N GLY A 120 -2.41 7.66 21.99
CA GLY A 120 -3.72 8.16 22.41
C GLY A 120 -4.85 7.59 21.55
N ASP A 121 -4.67 7.50 20.23
CA ASP A 121 -5.63 6.91 19.31
C ASP A 121 -5.73 5.39 19.53
N LEU A 122 -4.60 4.70 19.81
CA LEU A 122 -4.61 3.28 20.16
C LEU A 122 -5.35 3.01 21.48
N SER A 123 -5.24 3.91 22.48
CA SER A 123 -6.04 3.83 23.70
C SER A 123 -7.53 4.00 23.43
N ALA A 124 -7.92 4.92 22.55
CA ALA A 124 -9.31 5.10 22.13
C ALA A 124 -9.83 3.87 21.38
N LEU A 125 -9.03 3.31 20.45
CA LEU A 125 -9.36 2.06 19.76
C LEU A 125 -9.60 0.93 20.76
N LYS A 126 -8.70 0.74 21.75
CA LYS A 126 -8.84 -0.30 22.76
C LYS A 126 -10.16 -0.16 23.53
N GLN A 127 -10.55 1.06 23.92
CA GLN A 127 -11.83 1.31 24.58
C GLN A 127 -13.04 1.03 23.67
N PHE A 128 -12.92 1.37 22.38
CA PHE A 128 -13.96 1.05 21.39
C PHE A 128 -14.16 -0.47 21.27
N LEU A 129 -13.06 -1.24 21.16
CA LEU A 129 -13.09 -2.69 21.06
C LEU A 129 -13.66 -3.39 22.30
N GLN A 130 -13.45 -2.81 23.49
CA GLN A 130 -14.04 -3.33 24.73
C GLN A 130 -15.56 -3.12 24.80
N LYS A 131 -16.09 -2.07 24.15
CA LYS A 131 -17.53 -1.77 24.10
C LYS A 131 -18.25 -2.49 22.98
N LYS A 132 -17.58 -2.66 21.86
CA LYS A 132 -18.13 -3.29 20.64
C LYS A 132 -17.42 -4.63 20.45
N ASN A 133 -18.12 -5.68 20.21
CA ASN A 133 -17.51 -6.99 19.89
C ASN A 133 -16.95 -6.96 18.46
N CYS A 134 -15.97 -6.08 18.24
CA CYS A 134 -15.34 -5.84 16.95
C CYS A 134 -14.00 -6.57 16.85
N SER A 135 -13.80 -7.30 15.76
CA SER A 135 -12.53 -7.90 15.43
C SER A 135 -11.67 -6.95 14.61
N CYS A 136 -10.37 -6.97 14.85
CA CYS A 136 -9.38 -6.20 14.13
C CYS A 136 -8.14 -7.04 13.88
N ILE A 137 -7.45 -6.78 12.75
CA ILE A 137 -6.07 -7.22 12.53
C ILE A 137 -5.15 -6.04 12.79
N PHE A 138 -4.09 -6.27 13.53
CA PHE A 138 -3.07 -5.29 13.89
C PHE A 138 -1.77 -5.59 13.14
N LEU A 139 -1.18 -4.57 12.53
CA LEU A 139 0.03 -4.65 11.74
C LEU A 139 1.16 -3.89 12.45
N GLU A 140 2.11 -4.65 13.00
CA GLU A 140 3.41 -4.14 13.46
C GLU A 140 4.45 -4.31 12.34
N LYS A 141 5.68 -3.96 12.53
CA LYS A 141 6.72 -4.10 11.51
C LYS A 141 6.94 -5.57 11.08
N ASP A 142 6.94 -6.48 12.04
CA ASP A 142 7.41 -7.86 11.89
C ASP A 142 6.34 -8.91 12.25
N ARG A 143 5.10 -8.48 12.40
CA ARG A 143 3.99 -9.39 12.72
C ARG A 143 2.62 -8.81 12.42
N MET A 144 1.69 -9.72 12.19
CA MET A 144 0.26 -9.46 12.07
C MET A 144 -0.49 -10.37 13.05
N TYR A 145 -1.53 -9.85 13.71
CA TYR A 145 -2.34 -10.63 14.64
C TYR A 145 -3.74 -10.03 14.81
N ALA A 146 -4.69 -10.83 15.26
CA ALA A 146 -6.04 -10.39 15.57
C ALA A 146 -6.23 -10.21 17.09
N ASN A 147 -7.17 -9.33 17.52
CA ASN A 147 -7.61 -9.30 18.91
C ASN A 147 -8.60 -10.41 19.24
N CYS A 148 -9.49 -10.71 18.31
CA CYS A 148 -10.47 -11.80 18.36
C CYS A 148 -10.89 -12.13 16.94
N VAL A 149 -11.62 -13.23 16.77
CA VAL A 149 -12.21 -13.65 15.50
C VAL A 149 -13.72 -13.59 15.62
N ASN A 150 -14.40 -12.98 14.66
CA ASN A 150 -15.84 -13.00 14.52
C ASN A 150 -16.25 -13.31 13.07
N SER A 151 -17.53 -13.52 12.84
CA SER A 151 -18.07 -13.90 11.53
C SER A 151 -17.80 -12.86 10.43
N ARG A 152 -17.73 -11.56 10.77
CA ARG A 152 -17.38 -10.51 9.78
C ARG A 152 -15.95 -10.72 9.27
N MET A 153 -15.00 -10.92 10.18
CA MET A 153 -13.60 -11.18 9.81
C MET A 153 -13.50 -12.45 8.96
N GLU A 154 -14.14 -13.55 9.37
CA GLU A 154 -14.10 -14.81 8.62
C GLU A 154 -14.66 -14.64 7.19
N VAL A 155 -15.78 -13.94 7.03
CA VAL A 155 -16.39 -13.68 5.72
C VAL A 155 -15.50 -12.81 4.84
N GLU A 156 -14.98 -11.69 5.34
CA GLU A 156 -14.15 -10.80 4.54
C GLU A 156 -12.80 -11.44 4.18
N GLN A 157 -12.14 -12.13 5.10
CA GLN A 157 -10.91 -12.86 4.81
C GLN A 157 -11.13 -13.98 3.78
N ALA A 158 -12.25 -14.69 3.84
CA ALA A 158 -12.60 -15.72 2.86
C ALA A 158 -12.82 -15.12 1.44
N LYS A 159 -13.40 -13.91 1.34
CA LYS A 159 -13.60 -13.24 0.04
C LYS A 159 -12.28 -12.94 -0.67
N ILE A 160 -11.24 -12.57 0.08
CA ILE A 160 -9.92 -12.22 -0.46
C ILE A 160 -8.94 -13.40 -0.43
N GLY A 161 -9.36 -14.57 0.08
CA GLY A 161 -8.53 -15.79 0.09
C GLY A 161 -7.36 -15.77 1.08
N THR A 162 -7.37 -14.88 2.09
CA THR A 162 -6.31 -14.77 3.08
C THR A 162 -6.67 -15.50 4.37
N ALA A 163 -5.66 -16.00 5.08
CA ALA A 163 -5.85 -16.68 6.37
C ALA A 163 -6.17 -15.67 7.49
N VAL A 164 -6.99 -16.08 8.44
CA VAL A 164 -7.20 -15.32 9.67
C VAL A 164 -5.94 -15.40 10.54
N PRO A 165 -5.33 -14.26 10.93
CA PRO A 165 -4.14 -14.25 11.75
C PRO A 165 -4.37 -14.80 13.17
N ALA A 166 -3.30 -15.24 13.83
CA ALA A 166 -3.34 -15.70 15.21
C ALA A 166 -3.89 -14.62 16.15
N VAL A 167 -4.71 -15.04 17.12
CA VAL A 167 -5.23 -14.12 18.15
C VAL A 167 -4.15 -13.84 19.20
N ARG A 168 -4.01 -12.54 19.58
CA ARG A 168 -3.12 -12.09 20.65
C ARG A 168 -3.83 -11.12 21.59
N ASP A 169 -3.36 -11.10 22.83
CA ASP A 169 -3.79 -10.10 23.80
C ASP A 169 -3.38 -8.69 23.36
N ILE A 170 -4.27 -7.71 23.57
CA ILE A 170 -4.09 -6.30 23.25
C ILE A 170 -4.16 -5.39 24.48
N SER A 171 -3.94 -5.94 25.68
CA SER A 171 -4.02 -5.17 26.93
C SER A 171 -3.02 -4.01 27.00
N ASP A 172 -1.88 -4.14 26.32
CA ASP A 172 -0.79 -3.16 26.24
C ASP A 172 -0.73 -2.44 24.87
N LEU A 173 -1.84 -2.40 24.11
CA LEU A 173 -1.88 -1.89 22.73
C LEU A 173 -1.27 -0.50 22.56
N GLU A 174 -1.51 0.41 23.50
CA GLU A 174 -1.01 1.79 23.49
C GLU A 174 0.53 1.90 23.59
N ASN A 175 1.20 0.82 23.99
CA ASN A 175 2.66 0.77 24.08
C ASN A 175 3.31 0.11 22.87
N ARG A 176 2.51 -0.37 21.91
CA ARG A 176 3.00 -1.04 20.69
C ARG A 176 3.18 -0.05 19.55
N ARG A 177 4.04 -0.41 18.61
CA ARG A 177 4.20 0.32 17.33
C ARG A 177 3.30 -0.29 16.28
N ILE A 178 2.07 0.18 16.23
CA ILE A 178 1.06 -0.25 15.25
C ILE A 178 1.08 0.72 14.09
N TYR A 179 1.29 0.23 12.88
CA TYR A 179 1.31 1.03 11.66
C TYR A 179 -0.04 1.08 10.97
N GLN A 180 -0.75 -0.02 10.98
CA GLN A 180 -2.10 -0.13 10.41
C GLN A 180 -2.94 -1.07 11.28
N VAL A 181 -4.22 -0.80 11.32
CA VAL A 181 -5.23 -1.70 11.89
C VAL A 181 -6.28 -1.97 10.80
N ILE A 182 -6.79 -3.18 10.74
CA ILE A 182 -7.89 -3.55 9.84
C ILE A 182 -9.12 -3.89 10.72
N PRO A 183 -9.94 -2.90 11.08
CA PRO A 183 -11.19 -3.15 11.81
C PRO A 183 -12.26 -3.70 10.88
N PHE A 184 -12.99 -4.72 11.35
CA PHE A 184 -14.15 -5.29 10.66
C PHE A 184 -15.43 -4.59 11.13
N VAL A 185 -15.68 -3.42 10.55
CA VAL A 185 -16.74 -2.47 10.94
C VAL A 185 -17.59 -2.05 9.75
N ASN A 186 -18.87 -1.76 10.00
CA ASN A 186 -19.73 -1.08 9.03
C ASN A 186 -19.46 0.45 9.03
N GLU A 187 -20.15 1.20 8.18
CA GLU A 187 -19.96 2.66 8.02
C GLU A 187 -20.27 3.44 9.31
N GLU A 188 -21.33 3.08 10.04
CA GLU A 188 -21.71 3.75 11.28
C GLU A 188 -20.66 3.54 12.39
N GLU A 189 -20.16 2.30 12.52
CA GLU A 189 -19.12 1.93 13.47
C GLU A 189 -17.77 2.61 13.09
N GLU A 190 -17.47 2.75 11.80
CA GLU A 190 -16.29 3.46 11.28
C GLU A 190 -16.34 4.94 11.65
N GLU A 191 -17.48 5.60 11.44
CA GLU A 191 -17.66 7.01 11.84
C GLU A 191 -17.52 7.20 13.36
N GLU A 192 -18.09 6.29 14.17
CA GLU A 192 -17.96 6.32 15.63
C GLU A 192 -16.49 6.17 16.04
N LEU A 193 -15.76 5.27 15.40
CA LEU A 193 -14.33 5.03 15.64
C LEU A 193 -13.50 6.27 15.29
N LEU A 194 -13.68 6.84 14.11
CA LEU A 194 -12.91 8.02 13.65
C LEU A 194 -13.15 9.26 14.50
N ARG A 195 -14.34 9.44 15.07
CA ARG A 195 -14.59 10.52 16.03
C ARG A 195 -13.72 10.45 17.29
N GLN A 196 -13.27 9.23 17.64
CA GLN A 196 -12.41 8.99 18.82
C GLN A 196 -10.92 8.95 18.45
N MET A 197 -10.58 8.88 17.16
CA MET A 197 -9.21 8.76 16.63
C MET A 197 -8.88 9.90 15.67
N PRO A 198 -8.72 11.15 16.15
CA PRO A 198 -8.61 12.34 15.30
C PRO A 198 -7.35 12.37 14.42
N HIS A 199 -6.29 11.64 14.79
CA HIS A 199 -5.05 11.57 14.02
C HIS A 199 -5.04 10.43 13.00
N CYS A 200 -6.14 9.65 12.92
CA CYS A 200 -6.28 8.54 12.00
C CYS A 200 -7.23 8.87 10.85
N ARG A 201 -7.10 8.12 9.79
CA ARG A 201 -8.02 8.04 8.64
C ARG A 201 -8.29 6.60 8.31
N THR A 202 -9.37 6.35 7.59
CA THR A 202 -9.71 5.04 7.07
C THR A 202 -9.68 5.04 5.55
N LYS A 203 -9.51 3.85 4.98
CA LYS A 203 -9.80 3.53 3.60
C LYS A 203 -10.64 2.25 3.56
N ARG A 204 -11.89 2.38 3.10
CA ARG A 204 -12.79 1.23 2.95
C ARG A 204 -12.48 0.48 1.67
N TRP A 205 -12.43 -0.85 1.76
CA TRP A 205 -12.21 -1.73 0.62
C TRP A 205 -13.18 -2.93 0.57
N GLY A 206 -14.07 -3.05 1.54
CA GLY A 206 -15.16 -4.03 1.58
C GLY A 206 -16.36 -3.52 2.37
N ASP A 207 -17.46 -4.27 2.35
CA ASP A 207 -18.72 -3.87 2.99
C ASP A 207 -18.56 -3.68 4.50
N ALA A 208 -17.75 -4.50 5.13
CA ALA A 208 -17.56 -4.51 6.58
C ALA A 208 -16.08 -4.44 7.00
N VAL A 209 -15.22 -3.83 6.18
CA VAL A 209 -13.79 -3.78 6.45
C VAL A 209 -13.15 -2.49 5.93
N VAL A 210 -12.23 -1.94 6.72
CA VAL A 210 -11.45 -0.74 6.38
C VAL A 210 -10.00 -0.90 6.81
N ASP A 211 -9.09 -0.19 6.13
CA ASP A 211 -7.76 0.10 6.65
C ASP A 211 -7.84 1.35 7.52
N LEU A 212 -7.40 1.27 8.76
CA LEU A 212 -7.26 2.38 9.70
C LEU A 212 -5.77 2.67 9.89
N MET A 213 -5.36 3.91 9.63
CA MET A 213 -3.96 4.30 9.63
C MET A 213 -3.78 5.76 10.06
N SER A 214 -2.54 6.14 10.40
CA SER A 214 -2.20 7.53 10.70
C SER A 214 -2.44 8.44 9.47
N ARG A 215 -3.01 9.64 9.70
CA ARG A 215 -3.13 10.68 8.67
C ARG A 215 -1.79 11.18 8.14
N SER A 216 -0.72 11.02 8.93
CA SER A 216 0.64 11.45 8.56
C SER A 216 1.33 10.51 7.57
N GLY A 217 0.77 9.32 7.32
CA GLY A 217 1.21 8.42 6.26
C GLY A 217 0.78 8.91 4.88
N GLY A 218 0.88 8.03 3.90
CA GLY A 218 0.54 8.28 2.50
C GLY A 218 1.64 7.75 1.59
N LYS A 219 1.27 7.13 0.47
CA LYS A 219 2.22 6.62 -0.52
C LYS A 219 3.15 7.73 -0.99
N GLU A 220 2.61 8.94 -1.24
CA GLU A 220 3.34 10.13 -1.66
C GLU A 220 4.38 10.58 -0.62
N ASN A 221 4.08 10.47 0.67
CA ASN A 221 5.01 10.83 1.74
C ASN A 221 6.14 9.81 1.88
N GLY A 222 5.84 8.53 1.63
CA GLY A 222 6.83 7.47 1.53
C GLY A 222 7.80 7.69 0.37
N ILE A 223 7.29 8.02 -0.82
CA ILE A 223 8.10 8.35 -1.99
C ILE A 223 9.03 9.54 -1.70
N ARG A 224 8.51 10.63 -1.10
CA ARG A 224 9.34 11.79 -0.71
C ARG A 224 10.49 11.38 0.22
N ALA A 225 10.20 10.52 1.20
CA ALA A 225 11.21 10.05 2.14
C ALA A 225 12.30 9.21 1.46
N LEU A 226 11.91 8.28 0.58
CA LEU A 226 12.86 7.48 -0.19
C LEU A 226 13.67 8.32 -1.17
N CYS A 227 13.05 9.26 -1.89
CA CYS A 227 13.76 10.20 -2.76
C CYS A 227 14.82 11.00 -1.99
N ALA A 228 14.46 11.52 -0.82
CA ALA A 228 15.40 12.25 0.04
C ALA A 228 16.56 11.36 0.49
N ALA A 229 16.28 10.10 0.87
CA ALA A 229 17.28 9.15 1.33
C ALA A 229 18.31 8.76 0.23
N ILE A 230 17.88 8.71 -1.04
CA ILE A 230 18.76 8.38 -2.18
C ILE A 230 19.28 9.63 -2.94
N GLY A 231 18.95 10.82 -2.47
CA GLY A 231 19.47 12.09 -3.03
C GLY A 231 18.93 12.41 -4.43
N ILE A 232 17.62 12.22 -4.64
CA ILE A 232 16.91 12.60 -5.89
C ILE A 232 15.69 13.46 -5.57
N THR A 233 15.15 14.10 -6.61
CA THR A 233 13.87 14.81 -6.54
C THR A 233 12.73 13.91 -7.02
N THR A 234 11.50 14.25 -6.67
CA THR A 234 10.31 13.52 -7.16
C THR A 234 10.12 13.65 -8.67
N GLU A 235 10.68 14.70 -9.30
CA GLU A 235 10.68 14.89 -10.76
C GLU A 235 11.53 13.84 -11.51
N GLU A 236 12.49 13.20 -10.81
CA GLU A 236 13.35 12.14 -11.35
C GLU A 236 12.73 10.74 -11.13
N THR A 237 11.43 10.67 -10.81
CA THR A 237 10.72 9.43 -10.54
C THR A 237 9.63 9.13 -11.57
N ILE A 238 9.33 7.85 -11.73
CA ILE A 238 8.14 7.35 -12.41
C ILE A 238 7.35 6.48 -11.42
N ALA A 239 6.03 6.63 -11.40
CA ALA A 239 5.15 5.86 -10.52
C ALA A 239 4.06 5.15 -11.33
N PHE A 240 3.73 3.92 -10.91
CA PHE A 240 2.73 3.06 -11.52
C PHE A 240 1.70 2.64 -10.47
N GLY A 241 0.42 2.81 -10.78
CA GLY A 241 -0.68 2.44 -9.90
C GLY A 241 -1.99 2.33 -10.68
N ASP A 242 -3.03 1.77 -10.06
CA ASP A 242 -4.32 1.51 -10.72
C ASP A 242 -5.53 1.97 -9.91
N ALA A 243 -5.36 2.32 -8.64
CA ALA A 243 -6.45 2.58 -7.71
C ALA A 243 -6.40 4.00 -7.08
N ASP A 244 -7.46 4.35 -6.34
CA ASP A 244 -7.60 5.66 -5.70
C ASP A 244 -6.47 6.00 -4.71
N ASN A 245 -5.88 4.99 -4.04
CA ASN A 245 -4.76 5.20 -3.13
C ASN A 245 -3.44 5.49 -3.83
N ASP A 246 -3.42 5.43 -5.17
CA ASP A 246 -2.26 5.73 -6.00
C ASP A 246 -2.29 7.16 -6.54
N LEU A 247 -3.44 7.82 -6.44
CA LEU A 247 -3.64 9.13 -7.06
C LEU A 247 -2.55 10.14 -6.65
N GLU A 248 -2.29 10.27 -5.35
CA GLU A 248 -1.30 11.22 -4.84
C GLU A 248 0.13 10.85 -5.27
N MET A 249 0.47 9.55 -5.33
CA MET A 249 1.80 9.16 -5.81
C MET A 249 1.96 9.36 -7.32
N LEU A 250 0.91 9.11 -8.12
CA LEU A 250 0.92 9.35 -9.56
C LEU A 250 1.05 10.84 -9.88
N GLN A 251 0.38 11.71 -9.11
CA GLN A 251 0.48 13.17 -9.25
C GLN A 251 1.82 13.71 -8.77
N LEU A 252 2.45 13.07 -7.78
CA LEU A 252 3.73 13.49 -7.20
C LEU A 252 4.91 13.19 -8.12
N ALA A 253 4.90 12.04 -8.76
CA ALA A 253 6.01 11.57 -9.59
C ALA A 253 6.25 12.48 -10.81
N GLY A 254 7.48 12.54 -11.28
CA GLY A 254 7.81 13.22 -12.51
C GLY A 254 7.06 12.65 -13.72
N ILE A 255 6.75 11.36 -13.69
CA ILE A 255 5.86 10.67 -14.64
C ILE A 255 4.93 9.76 -13.83
N GLY A 256 3.62 10.01 -13.88
CA GLY A 256 2.60 9.12 -13.34
C GLY A 256 1.99 8.26 -14.45
N VAL A 257 1.94 6.95 -14.24
CA VAL A 257 1.42 5.96 -15.19
C VAL A 257 0.27 5.19 -14.56
N LEU A 258 -0.91 5.30 -15.16
CA LEU A 258 -2.05 4.47 -14.77
C LEU A 258 -1.89 3.08 -15.37
N SER A 259 -1.83 2.06 -14.51
CA SER A 259 -1.75 0.66 -14.93
C SER A 259 -3.12 0.15 -15.34
N LEU A 260 -3.18 -0.58 -16.44
CA LEU A 260 -4.39 -1.21 -16.97
C LEU A 260 -4.16 -2.70 -17.28
N ILE A 261 -3.24 -3.35 -16.56
CA ILE A 261 -2.87 -4.76 -16.84
C ILE A 261 -3.98 -5.78 -16.58
N HIS A 262 -5.08 -5.35 -16.00
CA HIS A 262 -6.24 -6.19 -15.67
C HIS A 262 -7.45 -5.94 -16.59
N ILE A 263 -7.25 -5.19 -17.67
CA ILE A 263 -8.26 -4.98 -18.73
C ILE A 263 -8.18 -6.04 -19.80
#